data_1f13ba18e5eb1d0c57d3baf97aaada7f
#
_entry.id   1f13ba18e5eb1d0c57d3baf97aaada7f
#
_cell.length_a   1.000
_cell.length_b   1.000
_cell.length_c   1.000
_cell.angle_alpha   90.00
_cell.angle_beta   90.00
_cell.angle_gamma   90.00
#
_symmetry.space_group_name_H-M   'P 1'
#
loop_
_entity.id
_entity.type
_entity.pdbx_description
1 polymer ?
#
loop_
_entity_poly.entity_id
_entity_poly.type
_entity_poly.pdbx_seq_one_letter_code
_entity_poly.pdbx_strand_id
1 'polypeptide(L)'
;MKRAGYTTGIIGKWGLGLPGSASTPEKMGFDYFFGYNCQRKAHEYFPPSLWRGTNVVMLDGKTYSHDLMAEDALEFVRRNKEQPFFLYLPFTIPHGKFQVPDQGQYANEEWPAQWKNIAAMITRLDKDIGRLMALLKELKLDTNTLVFFASDNGAGYQPKFFQSSSHLRGMKRDMYEGGLRSPSIARWPGRIPAGVVSEQIWAFWDLMPTLAELTAQKLAAAADGVSILPALTQGKRIQHPPLYFEFHERGFSQAARIDDWKAVRLGTKKPIELYNLKSDVAETNDVAAQHPALVKRFEELLKNARTDSAIWPIREVAPKQPTAKTPVTDESL
;
A
#
# COMPACT_ATOMS: atom_id res chain seq x y z
N MET A 1 17.16 -6.32 4.75
CA MET A 1 17.10 -7.67 4.16
C MET A 1 18.45 -8.09 3.57
N LYS A 2 19.08 -7.40 2.61
CA LYS A 2 20.40 -7.80 2.02
C LYS A 2 21.49 -8.02 3.06
N ARG A 3 21.67 -7.14 4.06
CA ARG A 3 22.63 -7.35 5.14
C ARG A 3 22.38 -8.60 5.98
N ALA A 4 21.15 -9.12 5.97
CA ALA A 4 20.77 -10.36 6.61
C ALA A 4 20.88 -11.60 5.68
N GLY A 5 21.48 -11.44 4.50
CA GLY A 5 21.70 -12.54 3.55
C GLY A 5 20.49 -12.90 2.67
N TYR A 6 19.46 -12.05 2.61
CA TYR A 6 18.30 -12.30 1.77
C TYR A 6 18.54 -11.85 0.33
N THR A 7 18.17 -12.69 -0.64
CA THR A 7 17.96 -12.27 -2.03
C THR A 7 16.70 -11.43 -2.10
N THR A 8 16.77 -10.24 -2.70
CA THR A 8 15.67 -9.29 -2.70
C THR A 8 15.07 -9.09 -4.08
N GLY A 9 13.76 -9.28 -4.21
CA GLY A 9 13.01 -9.10 -5.46
C GLY A 9 11.85 -8.14 -5.30
N ILE A 10 11.57 -7.40 -6.37
CA ILE A 10 10.36 -6.60 -6.50
C ILE A 10 9.72 -6.88 -7.85
N ILE A 11 8.43 -7.23 -7.86
CA ILE A 11 7.67 -7.53 -9.07
C ILE A 11 6.35 -6.76 -9.03
N GLY A 12 6.18 -5.80 -9.94
CA GLY A 12 5.03 -4.91 -9.97
C GLY A 12 5.38 -3.48 -10.33
N LYS A 13 4.74 -2.51 -9.65
CA LYS A 13 4.95 -1.09 -9.88
C LYS A 13 6.06 -0.54 -8.99
N TRP A 14 7.11 0.05 -9.59
CA TRP A 14 8.12 0.81 -8.89
C TRP A 14 7.69 2.26 -8.69
N GLY A 15 7.81 3.09 -9.71
CA GLY A 15 7.32 4.47 -9.70
C GLY A 15 8.12 5.47 -8.86
N LEU A 16 9.26 5.10 -8.28
CA LEU A 16 10.08 5.95 -7.40
C LEU A 16 11.33 6.51 -8.08
N GLY A 17 11.61 6.13 -9.31
CA GLY A 17 12.73 6.64 -10.08
C GLY A 17 12.74 6.10 -11.52
N LEU A 18 13.12 6.97 -12.45
CA LEU A 18 13.27 6.61 -13.87
C LEU A 18 14.58 5.83 -14.10
N PRO A 19 14.70 5.09 -15.19
CA PRO A 19 15.96 4.48 -15.61
C PRO A 19 17.10 5.51 -15.62
N GLY A 20 18.25 5.14 -15.08
CA GLY A 20 19.40 6.03 -14.95
C GLY A 20 19.39 6.95 -13.72
N SER A 21 18.26 7.12 -13.03
CA SER A 21 18.20 7.94 -11.79
C SER A 21 18.89 7.27 -10.61
N ALA A 22 19.02 8.01 -9.49
CA ALA A 22 19.60 7.50 -8.25
C ALA A 22 18.68 6.50 -7.51
N SER A 23 17.39 6.43 -7.85
CA SER A 23 16.36 5.67 -7.13
C SER A 23 15.73 4.56 -7.97
N THR A 24 16.50 3.90 -8.84
CA THR A 24 16.05 2.67 -9.50
C THR A 24 15.97 1.51 -8.50
N PRO A 25 15.20 0.45 -8.76
CA PRO A 25 15.07 -0.69 -7.85
C PRO A 25 16.40 -1.26 -7.39
N GLU A 26 17.36 -1.43 -8.29
CA GLU A 26 18.69 -1.99 -8.01
C GLU A 26 19.49 -1.09 -7.07
N LYS A 27 19.46 0.23 -7.29
CA LYS A 27 20.14 1.21 -6.44
C LYS A 27 19.50 1.34 -5.06
N MET A 28 18.20 1.03 -4.97
CA MET A 28 17.44 1.01 -3.71
C MET A 28 17.52 -0.34 -2.98
N GLY A 29 18.33 -1.29 -3.48
CA GLY A 29 18.68 -2.51 -2.76
C GLY A 29 17.95 -3.76 -3.19
N PHE A 30 17.25 -3.76 -4.32
CA PHE A 30 16.68 -4.96 -4.90
C PHE A 30 17.64 -5.65 -5.86
N ASP A 31 17.82 -6.95 -5.72
CA ASP A 31 18.64 -7.77 -6.61
C ASP A 31 17.91 -8.12 -7.91
N TYR A 32 16.58 -8.11 -7.87
CA TYR A 32 15.72 -8.45 -8.98
C TYR A 32 14.56 -7.47 -9.09
N PHE A 33 14.26 -7.03 -10.32
CA PHE A 33 13.10 -6.22 -10.65
C PHE A 33 12.43 -6.72 -11.92
N PHE A 34 11.08 -6.86 -11.90
CA PHE A 34 10.25 -7.02 -13.09
C PHE A 34 8.94 -6.25 -12.95
N GLY A 35 8.59 -5.42 -13.94
CA GLY A 35 7.33 -4.68 -13.91
C GLY A 35 7.40 -3.28 -14.51
N TYR A 36 6.68 -2.35 -13.92
CA TYR A 36 6.55 -0.97 -14.38
C TYR A 36 7.51 -0.04 -13.66
N ASN A 37 8.39 0.62 -14.39
CA ASN A 37 9.23 1.70 -13.86
C ASN A 37 8.44 3.00 -13.69
N CYS A 38 7.47 3.26 -14.59
CA CYS A 38 6.72 4.50 -14.64
C CYS A 38 5.36 4.37 -13.92
N GLN A 39 5.08 5.31 -13.01
CA GLN A 39 3.81 5.42 -12.28
C GLN A 39 2.59 5.46 -13.20
N ARG A 40 2.63 6.23 -14.29
CA ARG A 40 1.51 6.40 -15.22
C ARG A 40 1.31 5.17 -16.11
N LYS A 41 2.39 4.57 -16.63
CA LYS A 41 2.33 3.36 -17.47
C LYS A 41 1.79 2.16 -16.68
N ALA A 42 1.92 2.14 -15.37
CA ALA A 42 1.38 1.10 -14.50
C ALA A 42 -0.16 1.05 -14.42
N HIS A 43 -0.85 1.96 -15.08
CA HIS A 43 -2.31 1.95 -15.22
C HIS A 43 -2.80 1.30 -16.53
N GLU A 44 -1.88 0.81 -17.36
CA GLU A 44 -2.18 0.08 -18.60
C GLU A 44 -1.87 -1.39 -18.40
N TYR A 45 -2.86 -2.24 -18.62
CA TYR A 45 -2.72 -3.67 -18.34
C TYR A 45 -2.37 -4.51 -19.57
N PHE A 46 -2.39 -3.90 -20.76
CA PHE A 46 -1.88 -4.43 -22.01
C PHE A 46 -0.81 -3.50 -22.58
N PRO A 47 0.29 -3.29 -21.84
CA PRO A 47 1.31 -2.34 -22.24
C PRO A 47 2.17 -2.86 -23.40
N PRO A 48 2.80 -1.96 -24.17
CA PRO A 48 3.77 -2.38 -25.20
C PRO A 48 5.10 -2.85 -24.61
N SER A 49 5.38 -2.58 -23.34
CA SER A 49 6.63 -2.99 -22.70
C SER A 49 6.53 -3.00 -21.17
N LEU A 50 7.39 -3.80 -20.58
CA LEU A 50 7.73 -3.80 -19.15
C LEU A 50 9.26 -3.69 -19.00
N TRP A 51 9.73 -3.68 -17.75
CA TRP A 51 11.15 -3.64 -17.42
C TRP A 51 11.57 -4.90 -16.67
N ARG A 52 12.77 -5.42 -16.99
CA ARG A 52 13.45 -6.46 -16.21
C ARG A 52 14.84 -5.95 -15.85
N GLY A 53 15.01 -5.57 -14.57
CA GLY A 53 16.16 -4.78 -14.16
C GLY A 53 16.24 -3.47 -14.96
N THR A 54 17.35 -3.25 -15.66
CA THR A 54 17.58 -2.09 -16.54
C THR A 54 17.16 -2.30 -17.99
N ASN A 55 16.66 -3.50 -18.35
CA ASN A 55 16.32 -3.87 -19.74
C ASN A 55 14.83 -3.71 -20.00
N VAL A 56 14.50 -3.18 -21.17
CA VAL A 56 13.12 -3.13 -21.67
C VAL A 56 12.73 -4.51 -22.21
N VAL A 57 11.59 -5.01 -21.77
CA VAL A 57 10.96 -6.23 -22.30
C VAL A 57 9.79 -5.79 -23.16
N MET A 58 9.94 -5.91 -24.49
CA MET A 58 8.89 -5.57 -25.44
C MET A 58 7.76 -6.59 -25.37
N LEU A 59 6.53 -6.11 -25.45
CA LEU A 59 5.30 -6.90 -25.45
C LEU A 59 4.47 -6.58 -26.70
N ASP A 60 3.50 -7.44 -26.97
CA ASP A 60 2.62 -7.35 -28.15
C ASP A 60 1.41 -6.42 -27.98
N GLY A 61 1.26 -5.75 -26.82
CA GLY A 61 0.09 -4.94 -26.49
C GLY A 61 -1.20 -5.73 -26.26
N LYS A 62 -1.14 -7.06 -26.29
CA LYS A 62 -2.28 -7.98 -26.05
C LYS A 62 -2.09 -8.85 -24.82
N THR A 63 -0.85 -9.03 -24.39
CA THR A 63 -0.51 -9.81 -23.20
C THR A 63 -0.84 -9.03 -21.94
N TYR A 64 -1.60 -9.64 -21.04
CA TYR A 64 -2.00 -9.03 -19.78
C TYR A 64 -0.83 -8.98 -18.80
N SER A 65 -0.42 -7.79 -18.42
CA SER A 65 0.80 -7.57 -17.64
C SER A 65 0.76 -8.18 -16.23
N HIS A 66 -0.43 -8.24 -15.61
CA HIS A 66 -0.56 -8.86 -14.30
C HIS A 66 -0.23 -10.35 -14.33
N ASP A 67 -0.66 -11.06 -15.39
CA ASP A 67 -0.37 -12.50 -15.52
C ASP A 67 1.14 -12.74 -15.63
N LEU A 68 1.83 -11.91 -16.42
CA LEU A 68 3.29 -11.99 -16.53
C LEU A 68 3.97 -11.75 -15.17
N MET A 69 3.50 -10.77 -14.40
CA MET A 69 4.04 -10.47 -13.08
C MET A 69 3.74 -11.58 -12.07
N ALA A 70 2.55 -12.17 -12.12
CA ALA A 70 2.18 -13.29 -11.28
C ALA A 70 3.03 -14.55 -11.56
N GLU A 71 3.22 -14.90 -12.83
CA GLU A 71 4.10 -16.01 -13.22
C GLU A 71 5.56 -15.75 -12.81
N ASP A 72 6.07 -14.54 -13.02
CA ASP A 72 7.43 -14.18 -12.65
C ASP A 72 7.65 -14.20 -11.12
N ALA A 73 6.60 -13.88 -10.33
CA ALA A 73 6.64 -14.02 -8.87
C ALA A 73 6.76 -15.48 -8.42
N LEU A 74 6.00 -16.39 -9.05
CA LEU A 74 6.10 -17.83 -8.78
C LEU A 74 7.49 -18.36 -9.16
N GLU A 75 8.00 -17.92 -10.31
CA GLU A 75 9.33 -18.33 -10.78
C GLU A 75 10.45 -17.77 -9.89
N PHE A 76 10.31 -16.54 -9.39
CA PHE A 76 11.25 -15.98 -8.41
C PHE A 76 11.32 -16.86 -7.14
N VAL A 77 10.18 -17.32 -6.62
CA VAL A 77 10.14 -18.22 -5.46
C VAL A 77 10.83 -19.55 -5.77
N ARG A 78 10.55 -20.15 -6.94
CA ARG A 78 11.20 -21.43 -7.35
C ARG A 78 12.73 -21.30 -7.43
N ARG A 79 13.22 -20.21 -8.04
CA ARG A 79 14.67 -19.98 -8.19
C ARG A 79 15.39 -19.74 -6.87
N ASN A 80 14.69 -19.21 -5.86
CA ASN A 80 15.28 -18.84 -4.58
C ASN A 80 14.88 -19.77 -3.42
N LYS A 81 14.29 -20.94 -3.69
CA LYS A 81 13.75 -21.84 -2.67
C LYS A 81 14.79 -22.38 -1.66
N GLU A 82 16.07 -22.42 -2.05
CA GLU A 82 17.16 -22.96 -1.22
C GLU A 82 17.86 -21.85 -0.39
N GLN A 83 17.42 -20.60 -0.50
CA GLN A 83 18.05 -19.47 0.19
C GLN A 83 17.01 -18.50 0.73
N PRO A 84 17.33 -17.69 1.76
CA PRO A 84 16.42 -16.67 2.24
C PRO A 84 16.10 -15.66 1.13
N PHE A 85 14.84 -15.32 0.97
CA PHE A 85 14.42 -14.30 0.03
C PHE A 85 13.44 -13.30 0.66
N PHE A 86 13.45 -12.08 0.14
CA PHE A 86 12.45 -11.05 0.39
C PHE A 86 11.83 -10.68 -0.96
N LEU A 87 10.55 -10.95 -1.12
CA LEU A 87 9.81 -10.63 -2.33
C LEU A 87 8.72 -9.59 -2.02
N TYR A 88 8.82 -8.43 -2.66
CA TYR A 88 7.81 -7.38 -2.60
C TYR A 88 7.00 -7.39 -3.89
N LEU A 89 5.68 -7.53 -3.77
CA LEU A 89 4.74 -7.65 -4.88
C LEU A 89 3.78 -6.45 -4.94
N PRO A 90 4.24 -5.25 -5.38
CA PRO A 90 3.37 -4.10 -5.55
C PRO A 90 2.55 -4.23 -6.83
N PHE A 91 1.65 -5.22 -6.88
CA PHE A 91 0.77 -5.46 -7.99
C PHE A 91 -0.12 -4.26 -8.26
N THR A 92 -0.41 -3.99 -9.54
CA THR A 92 -1.13 -2.79 -9.96
C THR A 92 -2.65 -2.94 -9.91
N ILE A 93 -3.17 -4.17 -9.93
CA ILE A 93 -4.60 -4.43 -9.86
C ILE A 93 -5.11 -4.32 -8.42
N PRO A 94 -6.33 -3.78 -8.20
CA PRO A 94 -7.34 -3.35 -9.18
C PRO A 94 -7.35 -1.84 -9.48
N HIS A 95 -6.22 -1.21 -9.77
CA HIS A 95 -6.18 0.22 -10.10
C HIS A 95 -6.74 0.51 -11.52
N GLY A 96 -7.34 1.67 -11.74
CA GLY A 96 -7.93 2.03 -13.03
C GLY A 96 -6.89 2.23 -14.13
N LYS A 97 -7.08 1.80 -15.32
CA LYS A 97 -8.13 1.76 -16.36
C LYS A 97 -9.10 0.56 -16.32
N PHE A 98 -9.07 -0.30 -15.33
CA PHE A 98 -9.96 -1.46 -15.19
C PHE A 98 -10.05 -2.31 -16.48
N GLN A 99 -8.91 -2.73 -16.96
CA GLN A 99 -8.78 -3.63 -18.10
C GLN A 99 -8.58 -5.06 -17.59
N VAL A 100 -9.25 -6.00 -18.21
CA VAL A 100 -9.15 -7.44 -17.94
C VAL A 100 -9.16 -8.21 -19.27
N PRO A 101 -8.53 -9.39 -19.34
CA PRO A 101 -8.65 -10.27 -20.50
C PRO A 101 -10.10 -10.76 -20.72
N ASP A 102 -10.78 -11.05 -19.61
CA ASP A 102 -12.18 -11.49 -19.58
C ASP A 102 -12.82 -11.12 -18.23
N GLN A 103 -14.13 -11.05 -18.20
CA GLN A 103 -14.91 -10.75 -17.00
C GLN A 103 -15.22 -12.00 -16.15
N GLY A 104 -14.88 -13.20 -16.64
CA GLY A 104 -15.08 -14.45 -15.95
C GLY A 104 -16.51 -14.64 -15.45
N GLN A 105 -16.66 -15.00 -14.19
CA GLN A 105 -17.96 -15.22 -13.54
C GLN A 105 -18.88 -13.99 -13.49
N TYR A 106 -18.35 -12.78 -13.76
CA TYR A 106 -19.11 -11.53 -13.73
C TYR A 106 -19.65 -11.12 -15.12
N ALA A 107 -19.39 -11.88 -16.17
CA ALA A 107 -19.74 -11.51 -17.54
C ALA A 107 -21.25 -11.28 -17.71
N ASN A 108 -22.09 -12.10 -17.05
CA ASN A 108 -23.55 -12.08 -17.16
C ASN A 108 -24.25 -11.22 -16.07
N GLU A 109 -23.50 -10.56 -15.20
CA GLU A 109 -24.07 -9.66 -14.21
C GLU A 109 -24.67 -8.42 -14.87
N GLU A 110 -25.77 -7.90 -14.35
CA GLU A 110 -26.40 -6.65 -14.84
C GLU A 110 -25.68 -5.38 -14.33
N TRP A 111 -24.40 -5.49 -14.05
CA TRP A 111 -23.57 -4.38 -13.60
C TRP A 111 -22.98 -3.59 -14.77
N PRO A 112 -22.65 -2.31 -14.59
CA PRO A 112 -21.81 -1.59 -15.54
C PRO A 112 -20.51 -2.34 -15.81
N ALA A 113 -20.07 -2.38 -17.09
CA ALA A 113 -18.90 -3.14 -17.52
C ALA A 113 -17.64 -2.84 -16.68
N GLN A 114 -17.43 -1.57 -16.29
CA GLN A 114 -16.33 -1.15 -15.45
C GLN A 114 -16.33 -1.86 -14.08
N TRP A 115 -17.49 -2.09 -13.50
CA TRP A 115 -17.59 -2.75 -12.19
C TRP A 115 -17.36 -4.25 -12.29
N LYS A 116 -17.83 -4.88 -13.38
CA LYS A 116 -17.47 -6.26 -13.71
C LYS A 116 -15.95 -6.42 -13.85
N ASN A 117 -15.31 -5.48 -14.53
CA ASN A 117 -13.86 -5.48 -14.69
C ASN A 117 -13.12 -5.36 -13.34
N ILE A 118 -13.55 -4.45 -12.45
CA ILE A 118 -12.96 -4.33 -11.11
C ILE A 118 -13.09 -5.65 -10.33
N ALA A 119 -14.27 -6.25 -10.33
CA ALA A 119 -14.51 -7.53 -9.64
C ALA A 119 -13.64 -8.65 -10.24
N ALA A 120 -13.53 -8.73 -11.56
CA ALA A 120 -12.69 -9.70 -12.26
C ALA A 120 -11.19 -9.50 -11.95
N MET A 121 -10.72 -8.24 -11.87
CA MET A 121 -9.34 -7.94 -11.46
C MET A 121 -9.06 -8.43 -10.03
N ILE A 122 -9.97 -8.18 -9.09
CA ILE A 122 -9.81 -8.62 -7.69
C ILE A 122 -9.81 -10.15 -7.60
N THR A 123 -10.72 -10.82 -8.28
CA THR A 123 -10.77 -12.30 -8.34
C THR A 123 -9.50 -12.89 -8.94
N ARG A 124 -8.94 -12.23 -9.98
CA ARG A 124 -7.69 -12.66 -10.59
C ARG A 124 -6.51 -12.53 -9.62
N LEU A 125 -6.41 -11.41 -8.91
CA LEU A 125 -5.42 -11.21 -7.86
C LEU A 125 -5.52 -12.29 -6.78
N ASP A 126 -6.73 -12.54 -6.27
CA ASP A 126 -6.99 -13.54 -5.23
C ASP A 126 -6.55 -14.93 -5.67
N LYS A 127 -6.88 -15.31 -6.91
CA LYS A 127 -6.44 -16.58 -7.52
C LYS A 127 -4.90 -16.68 -7.56
N ASP A 128 -4.21 -15.62 -7.95
CA ASP A 128 -2.75 -15.65 -8.06
C ASP A 128 -2.06 -15.63 -6.68
N ILE A 129 -2.63 -14.95 -5.69
CA ILE A 129 -2.20 -15.12 -4.29
C ILE A 129 -2.42 -16.56 -3.82
N GLY A 130 -3.56 -17.18 -4.16
CA GLY A 130 -3.82 -18.60 -3.89
C GLY A 130 -2.75 -19.51 -4.50
N ARG A 131 -2.34 -19.28 -5.76
CA ARG A 131 -1.25 -20.00 -6.43
C ARG A 131 0.09 -19.84 -5.71
N LEU A 132 0.40 -18.61 -5.25
CA LEU A 132 1.62 -18.36 -4.49
C LEU A 132 1.62 -19.11 -3.14
N MET A 133 0.49 -19.11 -2.42
CA MET A 133 0.36 -19.85 -1.17
C MET A 133 0.50 -21.35 -1.40
N ALA A 134 -0.09 -21.89 -2.46
CA ALA A 134 0.03 -23.30 -2.84
C ALA A 134 1.50 -23.68 -3.16
N LEU A 135 2.20 -22.83 -3.91
CA LEU A 135 3.62 -23.03 -4.23
C LEU A 135 4.50 -23.03 -2.98
N LEU A 136 4.29 -22.08 -2.05
CA LEU A 136 5.04 -22.06 -0.78
C LEU A 136 4.85 -23.38 -0.01
N LYS A 137 3.64 -23.94 0.00
CA LYS A 137 3.33 -25.21 0.64
C LYS A 137 3.97 -26.39 -0.11
N GLU A 138 3.88 -26.43 -1.44
CA GLU A 138 4.50 -27.45 -2.31
C GLU A 138 6.01 -27.53 -2.07
N LEU A 139 6.66 -26.37 -2.00
CA LEU A 139 8.10 -26.25 -1.78
C LEU A 139 8.51 -26.40 -0.28
N LYS A 140 7.56 -26.63 0.63
CA LYS A 140 7.76 -26.75 2.09
C LYS A 140 8.35 -25.48 2.70
N LEU A 141 8.06 -24.32 2.14
CA LEU A 141 8.52 -23.00 2.58
C LEU A 141 7.51 -22.29 3.49
N ASP A 142 6.24 -22.70 3.51
CA ASP A 142 5.16 -21.95 4.13
C ASP A 142 5.30 -21.77 5.65
N THR A 143 5.89 -22.72 6.37
CA THR A 143 6.17 -22.61 7.81
C THR A 143 7.39 -21.74 8.14
N ASN A 144 8.21 -21.42 7.13
CA ASN A 144 9.37 -20.54 7.25
C ASN A 144 9.24 -19.25 6.44
N THR A 145 8.02 -18.89 6.04
CA THR A 145 7.75 -17.67 5.28
C THR A 145 6.69 -16.83 5.98
N LEU A 146 7.05 -15.60 6.35
CA LEU A 146 6.10 -14.58 6.79
C LEU A 146 5.53 -13.89 5.56
N VAL A 147 4.21 -13.94 5.39
CA VAL A 147 3.49 -13.28 4.32
C VAL A 147 2.66 -12.15 4.88
N PHE A 148 2.88 -10.93 4.37
CA PHE A 148 2.00 -9.79 4.58
C PHE A 148 1.20 -9.50 3.31
N PHE A 149 -0.10 -9.30 3.46
CA PHE A 149 -0.98 -8.77 2.43
C PHE A 149 -1.65 -7.51 2.95
N ALA A 150 -1.65 -6.44 2.15
CA ALA A 150 -2.38 -5.22 2.45
C ALA A 150 -2.70 -4.45 1.17
N SER A 151 -3.68 -3.54 1.22
CA SER A 151 -3.84 -2.49 0.24
C SER A 151 -3.07 -1.25 0.67
N ASP A 152 -2.62 -0.42 -0.29
CA ASP A 152 -1.83 0.78 -0.05
C ASP A 152 -2.63 1.95 0.53
N ASN A 153 -3.95 1.93 0.36
CA ASN A 153 -4.91 2.93 0.89
C ASN A 153 -6.32 2.35 0.96
N GLY A 154 -7.24 3.11 1.53
CA GLY A 154 -8.66 2.79 1.53
C GLY A 154 -9.27 2.75 0.13
N ALA A 155 -10.51 2.29 0.02
CA ALA A 155 -11.21 2.09 -1.25
C ALA A 155 -11.19 3.34 -2.13
N GLY A 156 -10.77 3.18 -3.38
CA GLY A 156 -10.65 4.28 -4.35
C GLY A 156 -11.81 4.39 -5.32
N TYR A 157 -12.56 3.29 -5.52
CA TYR A 157 -13.55 3.19 -6.58
C TYR A 157 -14.80 2.47 -6.10
N GLN A 158 -15.95 3.00 -6.51
CA GLN A 158 -17.28 2.40 -6.24
C GLN A 158 -17.52 1.99 -4.78
N PRO A 159 -17.13 2.81 -3.79
CA PRO A 159 -17.26 2.41 -2.39
C PRO A 159 -18.71 2.12 -1.98
N LYS A 160 -19.69 2.82 -2.59
CA LYS A 160 -21.11 2.60 -2.32
C LYS A 160 -21.63 1.29 -2.93
N PHE A 161 -21.22 0.97 -4.17
CA PHE A 161 -21.70 -0.23 -4.85
C PHE A 161 -21.15 -1.51 -4.22
N PHE A 162 -19.83 -1.57 -4.04
CA PHE A 162 -19.16 -2.72 -3.44
C PHE A 162 -19.14 -2.69 -1.91
N GLN A 163 -19.62 -1.61 -1.29
CA GLN A 163 -19.45 -1.36 0.15
C GLN A 163 -18.01 -1.52 0.63
N SER A 164 -17.04 -1.12 -0.23
CA SER A 164 -15.62 -1.39 -0.06
C SER A 164 -15.01 -0.73 1.17
N SER A 165 -15.57 0.40 1.64
CA SER A 165 -15.20 1.05 2.90
C SER A 165 -16.06 0.57 4.07
N SER A 166 -17.01 -0.37 3.85
CA SER A 166 -17.99 -0.81 4.85
C SER A 166 -18.68 0.42 5.48
N HIS A 167 -18.64 0.54 6.78
CA HIS A 167 -19.19 1.66 7.55
C HIS A 167 -18.18 2.81 7.78
N LEU A 168 -16.96 2.72 7.26
CA LEU A 168 -15.93 3.74 7.45
C LEU A 168 -16.22 4.96 6.56
N ARG A 169 -16.07 6.16 7.14
CA ARG A 169 -16.23 7.43 6.42
C ARG A 169 -15.08 7.66 5.44
N GLY A 170 -15.41 8.22 4.27
CA GLY A 170 -14.43 8.62 3.27
C GLY A 170 -13.96 7.51 2.36
N MET A 171 -13.00 7.83 1.51
CA MET A 171 -12.41 6.98 0.50
C MET A 171 -10.97 7.43 0.23
N LYS A 172 -10.24 6.72 -0.63
CA LYS A 172 -8.88 7.11 -1.07
C LYS A 172 -8.75 8.63 -1.27
N ARG A 173 -7.73 9.22 -0.68
CA ARG A 173 -7.39 10.66 -0.58
C ARG A 173 -8.08 11.41 0.55
N ASP A 174 -9.04 10.82 1.25
CA ASP A 174 -9.62 11.44 2.43
C ASP A 174 -8.81 11.10 3.68
N MET A 175 -8.80 11.99 4.66
CA MET A 175 -8.10 11.80 5.94
C MET A 175 -8.94 11.01 6.97
N TYR A 176 -10.13 10.59 6.60
CA TYR A 176 -10.99 9.73 7.41
C TYR A 176 -10.60 8.26 7.29
N GLU A 177 -11.10 7.41 8.19
CA GLU A 177 -10.74 5.99 8.27
C GLU A 177 -10.93 5.25 6.94
N GLY A 178 -12.01 5.54 6.19
CA GLY A 178 -12.26 4.93 4.88
C GLY A 178 -11.23 5.29 3.79
N GLY A 179 -10.46 6.35 3.99
CA GLY A 179 -9.37 6.73 3.09
C GLY A 179 -8.00 6.21 3.53
N LEU A 180 -7.77 6.12 4.84
CA LEU A 180 -6.48 5.73 5.43
C LEU A 180 -6.41 4.24 5.74
N ARG A 181 -7.48 3.67 6.30
CA ARG A 181 -7.51 2.28 6.73
C ARG A 181 -7.74 1.34 5.55
N SER A 182 -6.95 0.29 5.48
CA SER A 182 -7.06 -0.75 4.47
C SER A 182 -6.99 -2.15 5.11
N PRO A 183 -7.58 -3.19 4.45
CA PRO A 183 -7.43 -4.55 4.94
C PRO A 183 -5.96 -4.96 4.98
N SER A 184 -5.59 -5.70 6.01
CA SER A 184 -4.26 -6.27 6.13
C SER A 184 -4.30 -7.65 6.77
N ILE A 185 -3.45 -8.55 6.30
CA ILE A 185 -3.34 -9.93 6.78
C ILE A 185 -1.86 -10.27 6.94
N ALA A 186 -1.51 -10.87 8.08
CA ALA A 186 -0.21 -11.49 8.28
C ALA A 186 -0.38 -13.00 8.46
N ARG A 187 0.37 -13.80 7.71
CA ARG A 187 0.31 -15.26 7.76
C ARG A 187 1.71 -15.85 7.97
N TRP A 188 1.85 -16.66 9.00
CA TRP A 188 3.06 -17.43 9.26
C TRP A 188 2.70 -18.70 10.05
N PRO A 189 2.43 -19.81 9.39
CA PRO A 189 2.03 -21.07 10.05
C PRO A 189 3.03 -21.48 11.12
N GLY A 190 2.52 -21.84 12.30
CA GLY A 190 3.34 -22.22 13.44
C GLY A 190 3.96 -21.04 14.24
N ARG A 191 3.83 -19.80 13.76
CA ARG A 191 4.33 -18.59 14.44
C ARG A 191 3.23 -17.58 14.72
N ILE A 192 2.31 -17.39 13.79
CA ILE A 192 1.12 -16.54 13.95
C ILE A 192 -0.08 -17.47 14.06
N PRO A 193 -0.89 -17.37 15.14
CA PRO A 193 -2.11 -18.16 15.28
C PRO A 193 -3.09 -17.90 14.14
N ALA A 194 -3.72 -18.95 13.62
CA ALA A 194 -4.72 -18.84 12.56
C ALA A 194 -6.05 -18.28 13.10
N GLY A 195 -6.79 -17.53 12.27
CA GLY A 195 -8.14 -17.05 12.57
C GLY A 195 -8.20 -15.92 13.61
N VAL A 196 -7.07 -15.35 14.01
CA VAL A 196 -7.05 -14.23 14.97
C VAL A 196 -7.35 -12.92 14.26
N VAL A 197 -8.30 -12.15 14.79
CA VAL A 197 -8.53 -10.75 14.45
C VAL A 197 -7.83 -9.89 15.50
N SER A 198 -6.98 -8.98 15.05
CA SER A 198 -6.17 -8.13 15.93
C SER A 198 -6.60 -6.67 15.89
N GLU A 199 -6.74 -6.05 17.05
CA GLU A 199 -6.97 -4.60 17.22
C GLU A 199 -5.65 -3.80 17.27
N GLN A 200 -4.51 -4.44 16.97
CA GLN A 200 -3.22 -3.76 16.98
C GLN A 200 -3.17 -2.67 15.91
N ILE A 201 -2.95 -1.45 16.35
CA ILE A 201 -2.67 -0.32 15.46
C ILE A 201 -1.30 -0.52 14.84
N TRP A 202 -1.21 -0.40 13.52
CA TRP A 202 0.05 -0.41 12.79
C TRP A 202 -0.05 0.38 11.46
N ALA A 203 1.10 0.75 10.90
CA ALA A 203 1.19 1.43 9.62
C ALA A 203 2.36 0.87 8.79
N PHE A 204 2.43 1.19 7.49
CA PHE A 204 3.47 0.63 6.61
C PHE A 204 4.90 0.94 7.05
N TRP A 205 5.14 2.05 7.72
CA TRP A 205 6.47 2.37 8.26
C TRP A 205 6.89 1.46 9.43
N ASP A 206 5.98 0.65 10.00
CA ASP A 206 6.30 -0.36 11.01
C ASP A 206 6.90 -1.63 10.42
N LEU A 207 6.75 -1.85 9.11
CA LEU A 207 7.31 -3.03 8.46
C LEU A 207 8.84 -3.03 8.52
N MET A 208 9.49 -1.88 8.35
CA MET A 208 10.95 -1.79 8.40
C MET A 208 11.51 -2.20 9.77
N PRO A 209 11.09 -1.64 10.91
CA PRO A 209 11.55 -2.09 12.22
C PRO A 209 11.11 -3.53 12.54
N THR A 210 9.95 -3.98 12.09
CA THR A 210 9.50 -5.37 12.26
C THR A 210 10.43 -6.35 11.55
N LEU A 211 10.80 -6.07 10.31
CA LEU A 211 11.72 -6.90 9.54
C LEU A 211 13.16 -6.82 10.09
N ALA A 212 13.57 -5.67 10.63
CA ALA A 212 14.86 -5.53 11.28
C ALA A 212 14.95 -6.40 12.55
N GLU A 213 13.91 -6.38 13.39
CA GLU A 213 13.83 -7.26 14.57
C GLU A 213 13.81 -8.74 14.17
N LEU A 214 12.96 -9.10 13.19
CA LEU A 214 12.84 -10.47 12.68
C LEU A 214 14.20 -11.05 12.21
N THR A 215 15.05 -10.21 11.62
CA THR A 215 16.33 -10.61 11.05
C THR A 215 17.53 -10.26 11.94
N ALA A 216 17.30 -9.84 13.19
CA ALA A 216 18.31 -9.40 14.14
C ALA A 216 19.26 -8.31 13.57
N GLN A 217 18.72 -7.42 12.71
CA GLN A 217 19.46 -6.30 12.12
C GLN A 217 19.18 -5.00 12.88
N LYS A 218 20.19 -4.17 13.02
CA LYS A 218 20.02 -2.78 13.48
C LYS A 218 19.59 -1.89 12.30
N LEU A 219 18.63 -1.01 12.55
CA LEU A 219 18.27 0.04 11.60
C LEU A 219 19.49 0.99 11.41
N ALA A 220 19.70 1.43 10.18
CA ALA A 220 20.79 2.36 9.85
C ALA A 220 20.51 3.79 10.33
N ALA A 221 19.24 4.15 10.49
CA ALA A 221 18.76 5.44 10.96
C ALA A 221 17.54 5.24 11.86
N ALA A 222 17.14 6.28 12.57
CA ALA A 222 15.87 6.31 13.29
C ALA A 222 14.72 6.10 12.29
N ALA A 223 13.75 5.28 12.67
CA ALA A 223 12.54 5.04 11.92
C ALA A 223 11.34 5.62 12.67
N ASP A 224 10.34 6.11 11.93
CA ASP A 224 9.08 6.62 12.53
C ASP A 224 8.22 5.50 13.10
N GLY A 225 8.44 4.25 12.65
CA GLY A 225 7.70 3.08 13.04
C GLY A 225 8.29 2.33 14.24
N VAL A 226 7.50 1.40 14.74
CA VAL A 226 7.86 0.44 15.79
C VAL A 226 7.69 -0.99 15.29
N SER A 227 8.42 -1.93 15.86
CA SER A 227 8.22 -3.33 15.50
C SER A 227 6.89 -3.86 16.06
N ILE A 228 6.10 -4.47 15.18
CA ILE A 228 4.86 -5.18 15.55
C ILE A 228 5.07 -6.70 15.63
N LEU A 229 6.30 -7.19 15.52
CA LEU A 229 6.60 -8.62 15.59
C LEU A 229 6.06 -9.30 16.86
N PRO A 230 6.20 -8.72 18.07
CA PRO A 230 5.62 -9.32 19.26
C PRO A 230 4.08 -9.36 19.25
N ALA A 231 3.42 -8.37 18.61
CA ALA A 231 1.97 -8.39 18.45
C ALA A 231 1.53 -9.53 17.53
N LEU A 232 2.25 -9.75 16.44
CA LEU A 232 1.94 -10.80 15.45
C LEU A 232 2.19 -12.22 16.02
N THR A 233 3.29 -12.44 16.72
CA THR A 233 3.75 -13.78 17.08
C THR A 233 3.43 -14.18 18.53
N GLN A 234 3.19 -13.23 19.42
CA GLN A 234 2.99 -13.47 20.86
C GLN A 234 1.66 -12.90 21.37
N GLY A 235 0.87 -12.25 20.50
CA GLY A 235 -0.38 -11.59 20.90
C GLY A 235 -0.18 -10.40 21.88
N LYS A 236 1.04 -9.88 22.00
CA LYS A 236 1.33 -8.74 22.87
C LYS A 236 0.83 -7.44 22.25
N ARG A 237 0.05 -6.68 23.00
CA ARG A 237 -0.31 -5.33 22.55
C ARG A 237 0.92 -4.43 22.61
N ILE A 238 1.24 -3.80 21.49
CA ILE A 238 2.30 -2.80 21.37
C ILE A 238 1.64 -1.42 21.46
N GLN A 239 2.14 -0.59 22.38
CA GLN A 239 1.73 0.81 22.42
C GLN A 239 2.39 1.52 21.24
N HIS A 240 1.56 1.97 20.30
CA HIS A 240 2.03 2.64 19.10
C HIS A 240 2.24 4.13 19.38
N PRO A 241 3.33 4.75 18.91
CA PRO A 241 3.45 6.21 18.87
C PRO A 241 2.29 6.82 18.07
N PRO A 242 2.01 8.13 18.23
CA PRO A 242 0.98 8.77 17.44
C PRO A 242 1.19 8.54 15.94
N LEU A 243 0.14 8.15 15.24
CA LEU A 243 0.14 8.13 13.78
C LEU A 243 -0.10 9.55 13.27
N TYR A 244 0.66 9.95 12.26
CA TYR A 244 0.47 11.23 11.57
C TYR A 244 0.35 11.01 10.07
N PHE A 245 -0.60 11.71 9.43
CA PHE A 245 -0.86 11.68 8.01
C PHE A 245 -1.04 13.10 7.48
N GLU A 246 -0.51 13.37 6.28
CA GLU A 246 -0.82 14.57 5.52
C GLU A 246 -1.02 14.25 4.04
N PHE A 247 -1.86 15.02 3.38
CA PHE A 247 -2.18 14.82 1.98
C PHE A 247 -2.39 16.15 1.25
N HIS A 248 -1.89 16.25 0.02
CA HIS A 248 -1.76 17.52 -0.70
C HIS A 248 -2.56 17.59 -2.01
N GLU A 249 -3.04 16.48 -2.58
CA GLU A 249 -3.62 16.49 -3.94
C GLU A 249 -4.89 17.33 -4.10
N ARG A 250 -5.70 17.45 -3.03
CA ARG A 250 -6.97 18.19 -3.04
C ARG A 250 -6.95 19.43 -2.14
N GLY A 251 -5.79 19.99 -1.94
CA GLY A 251 -5.49 20.91 -0.87
C GLY A 251 -4.84 20.20 0.31
N PHE A 252 -4.25 20.96 1.22
CA PHE A 252 -3.55 20.41 2.37
C PHE A 252 -4.56 19.88 3.41
N SER A 253 -4.40 18.65 3.82
CA SER A 253 -5.19 18.03 4.87
C SER A 253 -4.29 17.22 5.78
N GLN A 254 -4.63 17.13 7.07
CA GLN A 254 -3.90 16.38 8.07
C GLN A 254 -4.83 15.49 8.88
N ALA A 255 -4.30 14.36 9.35
CA ALA A 255 -4.92 13.58 10.40
C ALA A 255 -3.85 13.07 11.36
N ALA A 256 -4.24 12.89 12.61
CA ALA A 256 -3.41 12.20 13.59
C ALA A 256 -4.26 11.28 14.46
N ARG A 257 -3.66 10.17 14.88
CA ARG A 257 -4.30 9.20 15.77
C ARG A 257 -3.42 8.92 16.98
N ILE A 258 -4.04 8.97 18.15
CA ILE A 258 -3.44 8.57 19.43
C ILE A 258 -4.40 7.58 20.08
N ASP A 259 -4.03 6.31 20.14
CA ASP A 259 -4.88 5.23 20.65
C ASP A 259 -6.28 5.23 19.97
N ASP A 260 -7.33 5.46 20.72
CA ASP A 260 -8.71 5.50 20.25
C ASP A 260 -9.15 6.89 19.71
N TRP A 261 -8.32 7.91 19.87
CA TRP A 261 -8.66 9.26 19.46
C TRP A 261 -8.05 9.64 18.12
N LYS A 262 -8.84 10.26 17.28
CA LYS A 262 -8.39 10.75 15.98
C LYS A 262 -8.81 12.19 15.74
N ALA A 263 -7.87 12.98 15.28
CA ALA A 263 -8.09 14.35 14.82
C ALA A 263 -7.95 14.42 13.32
N VAL A 264 -8.83 15.20 12.68
CA VAL A 264 -8.79 15.50 11.24
C VAL A 264 -8.84 17.00 11.05
N ARG A 265 -7.99 17.55 10.17
CA ARG A 265 -8.00 18.97 9.80
C ARG A 265 -7.88 19.12 8.28
N LEU A 266 -8.92 19.65 7.66
CA LEU A 266 -9.03 19.82 6.20
C LEU A 266 -8.57 21.21 5.76
N GLY A 267 -7.29 21.51 5.94
CA GLY A 267 -6.67 22.82 5.67
C GLY A 267 -6.08 23.44 6.93
N THR A 268 -4.96 24.16 6.83
CA THR A 268 -4.22 24.68 8.00
C THR A 268 -5.03 25.68 8.84
N LYS A 269 -6.02 26.34 8.22
CA LYS A 269 -6.89 27.35 8.86
C LYS A 269 -8.25 26.79 9.31
N LYS A 270 -8.52 25.51 9.05
CA LYS A 270 -9.77 24.87 9.45
C LYS A 270 -9.68 24.38 10.90
N PRO A 271 -10.81 24.36 11.62
CA PRO A 271 -10.85 23.74 12.96
C PRO A 271 -10.50 22.26 12.85
N ILE A 272 -10.04 21.69 13.95
CA ILE A 272 -9.85 20.27 14.09
C ILE A 272 -11.22 19.63 14.37
N GLU A 273 -11.55 18.60 13.64
CA GLU A 273 -12.58 17.63 13.97
C GLU A 273 -11.97 16.54 14.86
N LEU A 274 -12.67 16.10 15.90
CA LEU A 274 -12.17 15.10 16.86
C LEU A 274 -13.15 13.94 17.01
N TYR A 275 -12.65 12.72 16.89
CA TYR A 275 -13.44 11.49 16.93
C TYR A 275 -12.86 10.47 17.92
N ASN A 276 -13.74 9.75 18.62
CA ASN A 276 -13.36 8.59 19.43
C ASN A 276 -13.68 7.32 18.62
N LEU A 277 -12.66 6.74 17.98
CA LEU A 277 -12.82 5.58 17.08
C LEU A 277 -13.29 4.30 17.78
N LYS A 278 -13.20 4.23 19.11
CA LYS A 278 -13.72 3.09 19.86
C LYS A 278 -15.25 3.06 19.90
N SER A 279 -15.88 4.22 19.97
CA SER A 279 -17.35 4.37 20.02
C SER A 279 -17.93 4.84 18.70
N ASP A 280 -17.14 5.48 17.84
CA ASP A 280 -17.56 6.08 16.56
C ASP A 280 -16.47 5.87 15.49
N VAL A 281 -16.30 4.62 15.06
CA VAL A 281 -15.32 4.27 14.02
C VAL A 281 -15.70 4.85 12.65
N ALA A 282 -16.97 5.22 12.46
CA ALA A 282 -17.49 5.85 11.25
C ALA A 282 -17.27 7.37 11.20
N GLU A 283 -16.71 7.97 12.25
CA GLU A 283 -16.39 9.41 12.31
C GLU A 283 -17.60 10.30 12.00
N THR A 284 -18.74 9.98 12.60
CA THR A 284 -20.03 10.67 12.37
C THR A 284 -20.31 11.77 13.37
N ASN A 285 -19.69 11.73 14.57
CA ASN A 285 -19.96 12.64 15.65
C ASN A 285 -18.67 13.38 16.06
N ASP A 286 -18.51 14.63 15.60
CA ASP A 286 -17.40 15.48 16.00
C ASP A 286 -17.60 15.96 17.45
N VAL A 287 -16.71 15.55 18.33
CA VAL A 287 -16.73 15.88 19.76
C VAL A 287 -15.66 16.92 20.16
N ALA A 288 -15.08 17.63 19.21
CA ALA A 288 -14.02 18.62 19.47
C ALA A 288 -14.40 19.66 20.51
N ALA A 289 -15.63 20.19 20.44
CA ALA A 289 -16.13 21.18 21.40
C ALA A 289 -16.22 20.66 22.84
N GLN A 290 -16.37 19.33 23.03
CA GLN A 290 -16.49 18.68 24.33
C GLN A 290 -15.12 18.36 24.95
N HIS A 291 -14.04 18.36 24.14
CA HIS A 291 -12.69 17.96 24.55
C HIS A 291 -11.60 18.98 24.19
N PRO A 292 -11.69 20.26 24.62
CA PRO A 292 -10.77 21.32 24.21
C PRO A 292 -9.30 21.03 24.58
N ALA A 293 -9.05 20.40 25.70
CA ALA A 293 -7.69 20.02 26.09
C ALA A 293 -7.06 18.98 25.14
N LEU A 294 -7.87 18.04 24.66
CA LEU A 294 -7.41 17.02 23.71
C LEU A 294 -7.21 17.63 22.32
N VAL A 295 -8.08 18.55 21.89
CA VAL A 295 -7.91 19.32 20.66
C VAL A 295 -6.57 20.05 20.67
N LYS A 296 -6.24 20.76 21.78
CA LYS A 296 -4.95 21.46 21.92
C LYS A 296 -3.76 20.50 21.79
N ARG A 297 -3.85 19.30 22.40
CA ARG A 297 -2.81 18.26 22.26
C ARG A 297 -2.63 17.84 20.82
N PHE A 298 -3.71 17.66 20.07
CA PHE A 298 -3.64 17.32 18.64
C PHE A 298 -3.14 18.49 17.79
N GLU A 299 -3.46 19.74 18.11
CA GLU A 299 -2.89 20.91 17.43
C GLU A 299 -1.35 20.92 17.53
N GLU A 300 -0.83 20.68 18.73
CA GLU A 300 0.62 20.58 18.95
C GLU A 300 1.23 19.40 18.17
N LEU A 301 0.56 18.24 18.17
CA LEU A 301 1.01 17.08 17.42
C LEU A 301 1.04 17.37 15.90
N LEU A 302 -0.05 17.87 15.32
CA LEU A 302 -0.14 18.19 13.89
C LEU A 302 0.90 19.23 13.44
N LYS A 303 1.28 20.14 14.35
CA LYS A 303 2.33 21.13 14.06
C LYS A 303 3.72 20.52 14.10
N ASN A 304 4.00 19.63 15.06
CA ASN A 304 5.36 19.17 15.35
C ASN A 304 5.73 17.85 14.66
N ALA A 305 4.74 17.08 14.18
CA ALA A 305 4.97 15.77 13.55
C ALA A 305 5.51 15.85 12.11
N ARG A 306 5.47 17.04 11.50
CA ARG A 306 5.91 17.23 10.13
C ARG A 306 7.25 17.95 10.03
N THR A 307 7.98 17.65 8.97
CA THR A 307 9.15 18.42 8.54
C THR A 307 8.79 19.21 7.29
N ASP A 308 9.06 20.52 7.31
CA ASP A 308 8.83 21.38 6.14
C ASP A 308 9.72 20.96 4.97
N SER A 309 9.13 20.94 3.77
CA SER A 309 9.82 20.60 2.54
C SER A 309 9.80 21.79 1.58
N ALA A 310 10.96 22.27 1.16
CA ALA A 310 11.08 23.29 0.12
C ALA A 310 10.58 22.78 -1.25
N ILE A 311 10.73 21.47 -1.52
CA ILE A 311 10.28 20.84 -2.77
C ILE A 311 8.77 20.63 -2.75
N TRP A 312 8.20 20.38 -1.56
CA TRP A 312 6.76 20.10 -1.37
C TRP A 312 6.16 21.00 -0.28
N PRO A 313 6.07 22.32 -0.50
CA PRO A 313 5.51 23.25 0.47
C PRO A 313 4.00 23.02 0.66
N ILE A 314 3.48 23.40 1.82
CA ILE A 314 2.04 23.39 2.07
C ILE A 314 1.34 24.32 1.08
N ARG A 315 0.29 23.84 0.42
CA ARG A 315 -0.59 24.59 -0.45
C ARG A 315 -2.03 24.41 0.01
N GLU A 316 -2.69 25.50 0.35
CA GLU A 316 -4.09 25.49 0.81
C GLU A 316 -5.09 25.16 -0.30
N VAL A 317 -4.71 25.38 -1.56
CA VAL A 317 -5.53 25.07 -2.73
C VAL A 317 -4.84 23.97 -3.52
N ALA A 318 -5.63 23.01 -3.97
CA ALA A 318 -5.13 21.96 -4.85
C ALA A 318 -4.41 22.59 -6.06
N PRO A 319 -3.22 22.14 -6.42
CA PRO A 319 -2.55 22.60 -7.62
C PRO A 319 -3.49 22.37 -8.81
N LYS A 320 -3.67 23.38 -9.66
CA LYS A 320 -4.36 23.18 -10.94
C LYS A 320 -3.67 22.02 -11.64
N GLN A 321 -4.40 20.96 -11.94
CA GLN A 321 -3.84 19.89 -12.77
C GLN A 321 -3.30 20.54 -14.04
N PRO A 322 -2.08 20.21 -14.50
CA PRO A 322 -1.61 20.66 -15.78
C PRO A 322 -2.67 20.27 -16.81
N THR A 323 -3.26 21.25 -17.46
CA THR A 323 -4.11 20.99 -18.62
C THR A 323 -3.25 20.16 -19.57
N ALA A 324 -3.75 18.98 -19.98
CA ALA A 324 -3.06 18.05 -20.85
C ALA A 324 -2.84 18.67 -22.24
N LYS A 325 -1.86 19.57 -22.35
CA LYS A 325 -1.37 20.19 -23.57
C LYS A 325 0.13 20.39 -23.48
N THR A 326 0.84 19.31 -23.28
CA THR A 326 2.21 19.19 -23.78
C THR A 326 2.32 17.74 -24.23
N PRO A 327 2.50 17.48 -25.52
CA PRO A 327 2.92 16.16 -25.95
C PRO A 327 4.26 15.91 -25.27
N VAL A 328 4.31 14.96 -24.37
CA VAL A 328 5.58 14.37 -23.96
C VAL A 328 6.08 13.68 -25.23
N THR A 329 7.04 14.30 -25.89
CA THR A 329 7.76 13.67 -26.97
C THR A 329 8.31 12.35 -26.45
N ASP A 330 8.09 11.30 -27.22
CA ASP A 330 8.32 9.88 -26.92
C ASP A 330 9.82 9.53 -26.97
N GLU A 331 10.69 10.41 -26.47
CA GLU A 331 12.15 10.25 -26.50
C GLU A 331 12.75 9.76 -25.17
N SER A 332 11.95 9.16 -24.29
CA SER A 332 12.45 8.41 -23.12
C SER A 332 11.82 7.02 -23.05
N LEU A 333 12.22 6.18 -23.99
CA LEU A 333 12.10 4.72 -23.86
C LEU A 333 12.91 4.19 -22.69
#